data_a6fff1796d91c84899819d935fd4f514
#
_entry.id   a6fff1796d91c84899819d935fd4f514
#
_cell.length_a   1.000
_cell.length_b   1.000
_cell.length_c   1.000
_cell.angle_alpha   90.00
_cell.angle_beta   90.00
_cell.angle_gamma   90.00
#
_symmetry.space_group_name_H-M   'P 1'
#
loop_
_entity.id
_entity.type
_entity.pdbx_description
1 polymer ?
#
loop_
_entity_poly.entity_id
_entity_poly.type
_entity_poly.pdbx_seq_one_letter_code
_entity_poly.pdbx_strand_id
1 'polypeptide(L)'
;MKEDVEMLNNLNDQRVEALVFDFYHFYGNGNSLLNSPGWYRSEARIIRNSVRSYAPDGLFWLVLESNKKGRYPRAKHTGVTCYHYGWVRSEDQMKLKSSKVQKYWGGSGEAVKVDYTQMDQTIIQEFQGSHPKIMKDWLTKDTGLYKLDSTYKPTRKQVKHRLMIKLEKLFGIELSKKHYKLV
;
A
#
# COMPACT_ATOMS: atom_id res chain seq x y z
N MET A 1 -2.51 -3.28 -23.42
CA MET A 1 -3.16 -2.27 -24.30
C MET A 1 -4.68 -2.36 -24.34
N LYS A 2 -5.33 -3.51 -24.60
CA LYS A 2 -6.82 -3.58 -24.51
C LYS A 2 -7.32 -3.37 -23.07
N GLU A 3 -6.71 -4.01 -22.11
CA GLU A 3 -7.04 -3.92 -20.68
C GLU A 3 -6.86 -2.49 -20.13
N ASP A 4 -5.83 -1.76 -20.57
CA ASP A 4 -5.59 -0.39 -20.17
C ASP A 4 -6.68 0.56 -20.65
N VAL A 5 -7.16 0.36 -21.89
CA VAL A 5 -8.25 1.16 -22.46
C VAL A 5 -9.56 0.86 -21.74
N GLU A 6 -9.86 -0.40 -21.48
CA GLU A 6 -11.07 -0.81 -20.76
C GLU A 6 -11.09 -0.24 -19.32
N MET A 7 -9.96 -0.27 -18.65
CA MET A 7 -9.79 0.37 -17.33
C MET A 7 -10.12 1.86 -17.37
N LEU A 8 -9.59 2.61 -18.35
CA LEU A 8 -9.81 4.04 -18.49
C LEU A 8 -11.25 4.38 -18.91
N ASN A 9 -11.97 3.48 -19.60
CA ASN A 9 -13.38 3.65 -19.95
C ASN A 9 -14.28 3.83 -18.73
N ASN A 10 -13.86 3.37 -17.56
CA ASN A 10 -14.57 3.65 -16.32
C ASN A 10 -14.69 5.15 -16.01
N LEU A 11 -13.80 5.97 -16.55
CA LEU A 11 -13.87 7.44 -16.42
C LEU A 11 -14.88 8.08 -17.41
N ASN A 12 -15.52 7.32 -18.30
CA ASN A 12 -16.60 7.85 -19.13
C ASN A 12 -17.87 8.14 -18.31
N ASP A 13 -18.05 7.42 -17.20
CA ASP A 13 -19.11 7.74 -16.24
C ASP A 13 -18.72 9.01 -15.46
N GLN A 14 -19.48 10.08 -15.60
CA GLN A 14 -19.22 11.37 -14.96
C GLN A 14 -19.31 11.34 -13.43
N ARG A 15 -19.93 10.31 -12.85
CA ARG A 15 -19.98 10.10 -11.41
C ARG A 15 -18.64 9.62 -10.84
N VAL A 16 -17.81 8.99 -11.68
CA VAL A 16 -16.51 8.45 -11.32
C VAL A 16 -15.46 9.56 -11.36
N GLU A 17 -14.91 9.88 -10.22
CA GLU A 17 -13.86 10.91 -10.06
C GLU A 17 -12.46 10.28 -10.05
N ALA A 18 -12.34 9.03 -9.59
CA ALA A 18 -11.06 8.34 -9.47
C ALA A 18 -11.15 6.85 -9.80
N LEU A 19 -10.00 6.23 -10.07
CA LEU A 19 -9.86 4.79 -10.26
C LEU A 19 -9.03 4.19 -9.12
N VAL A 20 -9.55 3.10 -8.56
CA VAL A 20 -8.96 2.36 -7.44
C VAL A 20 -8.22 1.14 -7.95
N PHE A 21 -7.04 0.92 -7.41
CA PHE A 21 -6.18 -0.22 -7.67
C PHE A 21 -5.99 -1.04 -6.40
N ASP A 22 -5.86 -2.35 -6.53
CA ASP A 22 -5.41 -3.22 -5.45
C ASP A 22 -3.91 -3.11 -5.25
N PHE A 23 -3.42 -3.49 -4.09
CA PHE A 23 -2.00 -3.42 -3.76
C PHE A 23 -1.49 -4.71 -3.16
N TYR A 24 -0.40 -5.21 -3.72
CA TYR A 24 0.49 -6.15 -3.06
C TYR A 24 1.65 -5.37 -2.46
N HIS A 25 1.69 -5.28 -1.13
CA HIS A 25 2.80 -4.65 -0.41
C HIS A 25 3.84 -5.70 -0.05
N PHE A 26 4.92 -5.75 -0.81
CA PHE A 26 6.04 -6.65 -0.52
C PHE A 26 6.89 -6.09 0.62
N TYR A 27 7.41 -6.98 1.49
CA TYR A 27 8.15 -6.60 2.68
C TYR A 27 9.45 -7.40 2.80
N GLY A 28 10.57 -6.70 2.81
CA GLY A 28 11.92 -7.25 2.92
C GLY A 28 12.40 -7.99 1.67
N ASN A 29 11.56 -8.81 1.07
CA ASN A 29 11.84 -9.57 -0.16
C ASN A 29 10.61 -9.68 -1.06
N GLY A 30 10.79 -10.29 -2.25
CA GLY A 30 9.71 -10.48 -3.22
C GLY A 30 8.69 -11.56 -2.85
N ASN A 31 8.98 -12.42 -1.87
CA ASN A 31 8.13 -13.56 -1.53
C ASN A 31 7.19 -13.29 -0.34
N SER A 32 7.36 -12.16 0.33
CA SER A 32 6.62 -11.83 1.55
C SER A 32 5.70 -10.65 1.33
N LEU A 33 4.40 -10.83 1.55
CA LEU A 33 3.37 -9.80 1.51
C LEU A 33 2.96 -9.36 2.90
N LEU A 34 2.78 -8.07 3.10
CA LEU A 34 2.13 -7.52 4.28
C LEU A 34 0.62 -7.71 4.16
N ASN A 35 0.06 -8.59 4.98
CA ASN A 35 -1.37 -8.79 5.10
C ASN A 35 -1.89 -8.24 6.43
N SER A 36 -1.88 -6.92 6.56
CA SER A 36 -2.30 -6.23 7.78
C SER A 36 -3.31 -5.14 7.47
N PRO A 37 -4.39 -5.01 8.25
CA PRO A 37 -5.35 -3.90 8.13
C PRO A 37 -4.76 -2.51 8.36
N GLY A 38 -3.54 -2.44 8.91
CA GLY A 38 -2.79 -1.18 9.04
C GLY A 38 -2.19 -0.67 7.72
N TRP A 39 -2.23 -1.48 6.67
CA TRP A 39 -1.81 -1.12 5.32
C TRP A 39 -3.03 -1.09 4.41
N TYR A 40 -3.14 -0.06 3.56
CA TYR A 40 -4.21 -0.02 2.57
C TYR A 40 -4.03 -1.17 1.57
N ARG A 41 -5.09 -1.92 1.32
CA ARG A 41 -5.08 -3.01 0.32
C ARG A 41 -5.54 -2.53 -1.04
N SER A 42 -6.21 -1.39 -1.07
CA SER A 42 -6.65 -0.73 -2.30
C SER A 42 -6.63 0.79 -2.09
N GLU A 43 -6.29 1.55 -3.15
CA GLU A 43 -6.21 3.00 -3.07
C GLU A 43 -6.44 3.64 -4.45
N ALA A 44 -7.01 4.84 -4.47
CA ALA A 44 -7.17 5.64 -5.67
C ALA A 44 -5.80 6.13 -6.17
N ARG A 45 -5.44 5.80 -7.43
CA ARG A 45 -4.16 6.20 -8.03
C ARG A 45 -4.31 7.06 -9.28
N ILE A 46 -5.47 7.02 -9.92
CA ILE A 46 -5.82 7.92 -11.02
C ILE A 46 -6.99 8.76 -10.56
N ILE A 47 -6.89 10.07 -10.72
CA ILE A 47 -7.98 11.01 -10.47
C ILE A 47 -8.24 11.82 -11.72
N ARG A 48 -9.48 12.12 -11.99
CA ARG A 48 -9.90 12.95 -13.13
C ARG A 48 -9.30 14.36 -12.99
N ASN A 49 -8.63 14.86 -14.03
CA ASN A 49 -7.98 16.18 -14.02
C ASN A 49 -8.96 17.37 -13.93
N SER A 50 -10.22 17.16 -14.33
CA SER A 50 -11.28 18.16 -14.16
C SER A 50 -11.80 18.28 -12.72
N VAL A 51 -11.41 17.36 -11.82
CA VAL A 51 -11.80 17.39 -10.42
C VAL A 51 -10.75 18.14 -9.62
N ARG A 52 -11.14 19.21 -8.95
CA ARG A 52 -10.23 19.96 -8.07
C ARG A 52 -9.88 19.10 -6.87
N SER A 53 -8.63 18.68 -6.78
CA SER A 53 -8.17 17.72 -5.79
C SER A 53 -6.77 18.03 -5.29
N TYR A 54 -6.41 17.46 -4.15
CA TYR A 54 -5.05 17.47 -3.61
C TYR A 54 -4.76 16.15 -2.90
N ALA A 55 -3.48 15.84 -2.72
CA ALA A 55 -3.03 14.63 -2.04
C ALA A 55 -2.29 15.02 -0.76
N PRO A 56 -2.95 14.93 0.42
CA PRO A 56 -2.26 15.13 1.69
C PRO A 56 -1.10 14.13 1.81
N ASP A 57 0.08 14.63 2.12
CA ASP A 57 1.29 13.80 2.29
C ASP A 57 1.64 12.89 1.09
N GLY A 58 1.02 13.12 -0.09
CA GLY A 58 1.22 12.29 -1.28
C GLY A 58 0.67 10.86 -1.17
N LEU A 59 -0.17 10.57 -0.16
CA LEU A 59 -0.62 9.20 0.13
C LEU A 59 -1.97 8.86 -0.50
N PHE A 60 -2.93 9.76 -0.45
CA PHE A 60 -4.29 9.57 -0.96
C PHE A 60 -4.85 10.88 -1.50
N TRP A 61 -5.98 10.81 -2.21
CA TRP A 61 -6.61 11.97 -2.81
C TRP A 61 -7.78 12.50 -1.96
N LEU A 62 -7.88 13.82 -1.87
CA LEU A 62 -9.07 14.52 -1.40
C LEU A 62 -9.59 15.42 -2.50
N VAL A 63 -10.90 15.37 -2.74
CA VAL A 63 -11.62 16.29 -3.64
C VAL A 63 -12.06 17.49 -2.83
N LEU A 64 -11.78 18.69 -3.35
CA LEU A 64 -12.18 19.94 -2.72
C LEU A 64 -13.60 20.32 -3.15
N GLU A 65 -14.46 20.50 -2.19
CA GLU A 65 -15.80 21.04 -2.41
C GLU A 65 -15.80 22.58 -2.42
N SER A 66 -16.90 23.19 -2.79
CA SER A 66 -17.05 24.65 -2.87
C SER A 66 -16.74 25.35 -1.54
N ASN A 67 -17.05 24.71 -0.42
CA ASN A 67 -16.75 25.19 0.94
C ASN A 67 -15.30 24.94 1.39
N LYS A 68 -14.42 24.54 0.48
CA LYS A 68 -13.01 24.15 0.72
C LYS A 68 -12.79 22.95 1.65
N LYS A 69 -13.83 22.23 2.03
CA LYS A 69 -13.70 20.96 2.74
C LYS A 69 -13.25 19.85 1.78
N GLY A 70 -12.33 19.00 2.25
CA GLY A 70 -11.90 17.82 1.52
C GLY A 70 -12.81 16.63 1.80
N ARG A 71 -13.18 15.88 0.78
CA ARG A 71 -13.83 14.57 0.90
C ARG A 71 -13.10 13.53 0.09
N TYR A 72 -13.32 12.28 0.37
CA TYR A 72 -12.82 11.19 -0.45
C TYR A 72 -13.48 11.19 -1.84
N PRO A 73 -12.72 10.85 -2.91
CA PRO A 73 -13.27 10.78 -4.26
C PRO A 73 -14.29 9.65 -4.40
N ARG A 74 -15.25 9.85 -5.28
CA ARG A 74 -16.11 8.79 -5.79
C ARG A 74 -15.32 8.00 -6.82
N ALA A 75 -15.20 6.70 -6.62
CA ALA A 75 -14.25 5.92 -7.38
C ALA A 75 -14.84 4.59 -7.86
N LYS A 76 -14.24 4.06 -8.92
CA LYS A 76 -14.54 2.73 -9.44
C LYS A 76 -13.30 1.85 -9.35
N HIS A 77 -13.51 0.61 -8.96
CA HIS A 77 -12.44 -0.38 -8.88
C HIS A 77 -12.03 -0.83 -10.28
N THR A 78 -10.73 -0.92 -10.52
CA THR A 78 -10.19 -1.32 -11.83
C THR A 78 -10.01 -2.82 -11.98
N GLY A 79 -9.91 -3.56 -10.88
CA GLY A 79 -9.47 -4.95 -10.87
C GLY A 79 -7.97 -5.14 -11.12
N VAL A 80 -7.22 -4.05 -11.32
CA VAL A 80 -5.78 -4.08 -11.55
C VAL A 80 -5.02 -4.00 -10.24
N THR A 81 -3.98 -4.83 -10.09
CA THR A 81 -3.14 -4.87 -8.89
C THR A 81 -1.81 -4.17 -9.10
N CYS A 82 -1.49 -3.24 -8.22
CA CYS A 82 -0.18 -2.60 -8.12
C CYS A 82 0.77 -3.43 -7.25
N TYR A 83 1.90 -3.80 -7.79
CA TYR A 83 2.97 -4.50 -7.08
C TYR A 83 3.88 -3.48 -6.41
N HIS A 84 3.74 -3.27 -5.11
CA HIS A 84 4.47 -2.24 -4.37
C HIS A 84 5.70 -2.80 -3.67
N TYR A 85 6.88 -2.57 -4.27
CA TYR A 85 8.19 -3.03 -3.77
C TYR A 85 8.90 -2.00 -2.88
N GLY A 86 8.18 -1.05 -2.34
CA GLY A 86 8.76 0.06 -1.56
C GLY A 86 9.58 -0.37 -0.34
N TRP A 87 9.33 -1.59 0.18
CA TRP A 87 10.03 -2.20 1.32
C TRP A 87 10.90 -3.41 0.93
N VAL A 88 11.09 -3.66 -0.36
CA VAL A 88 11.99 -4.71 -0.86
C VAL A 88 13.35 -4.08 -1.12
N ARG A 89 14.12 -3.91 -0.06
CA ARG A 89 15.45 -3.27 -0.05
C ARG A 89 16.23 -3.82 1.12
N SER A 90 17.57 -3.74 1.06
CA SER A 90 18.38 -4.02 2.24
C SER A 90 18.06 -3.05 3.38
N GLU A 91 18.35 -3.44 4.62
CA GLU A 91 18.11 -2.59 5.80
C GLU A 91 18.86 -1.25 5.70
N ASP A 92 20.08 -1.26 5.18
CA ASP A 92 20.87 -0.05 4.94
C ASP A 92 20.22 0.89 3.92
N GLN A 93 19.70 0.34 2.81
CA GLN A 93 18.97 1.12 1.82
C GLN A 93 17.67 1.70 2.41
N MET A 94 16.99 0.93 3.28
CA MET A 94 15.79 1.42 3.96
C MET A 94 16.11 2.50 4.98
N LYS A 95 17.23 2.40 5.68
CA LYS A 95 17.75 3.43 6.57
C LYS A 95 17.98 4.75 5.83
N LEU A 96 18.68 4.70 4.68
CA LEU A 96 18.88 5.86 3.82
C LEU A 96 17.59 6.46 3.28
N LYS A 97 16.65 5.60 2.85
CA LYS A 97 15.33 6.02 2.38
C LYS A 97 14.54 6.72 3.49
N SER A 98 14.52 6.15 4.71
CA SER A 98 13.77 6.72 5.82
C SER A 98 14.30 8.10 6.22
N SER A 99 15.62 8.28 6.25
CA SER A 99 16.25 9.58 6.52
C SER A 99 15.84 10.64 5.49
N LYS A 100 15.82 10.29 4.19
CA LYS A 100 15.37 11.19 3.11
C LYS A 100 13.89 11.58 3.27
N VAL A 101 13.04 10.60 3.57
CA VAL A 101 11.59 10.81 3.76
C VAL A 101 11.33 11.69 4.99
N GLN A 102 12.04 11.47 6.09
CA GLN A 102 11.95 12.31 7.29
C GLN A 102 12.28 13.78 6.98
N LYS A 103 13.38 14.01 6.25
CA LYS A 103 13.76 15.38 5.83
C LYS A 103 12.71 16.02 4.93
N TYR A 104 12.13 15.26 3.99
CA TYR A 104 11.10 15.74 3.08
C TYR A 104 9.86 16.23 3.83
N TRP A 105 9.48 15.58 4.92
CA TRP A 105 8.33 15.95 5.74
C TRP A 105 8.67 16.84 6.95
N GLY A 106 9.83 17.49 6.92
CA GLY A 106 10.24 18.46 7.97
C GLY A 106 10.66 17.82 9.29
N GLY A 107 10.96 16.52 9.31
CA GLY A 107 11.48 15.81 10.47
C GLY A 107 12.97 16.03 10.67
N SER A 108 13.52 15.47 11.77
CA SER A 108 14.94 15.57 12.15
C SER A 108 15.91 14.99 11.11
N GLY A 109 15.43 14.16 10.19
CA GLY A 109 16.25 13.41 9.25
C GLY A 109 16.93 12.20 9.90
N GLU A 110 16.57 11.86 11.13
CA GLU A 110 17.02 10.64 11.78
C GLU A 110 16.47 9.42 11.04
N ALA A 111 17.37 8.47 10.79
CA ALA A 111 16.98 7.25 10.10
C ALA A 111 16.22 6.32 11.06
N VAL A 112 15.07 5.85 10.62
CA VAL A 112 14.36 4.78 11.34
C VAL A 112 15.15 3.47 11.15
N LYS A 113 15.50 2.81 12.26
CA LYS A 113 16.08 1.48 12.20
C LYS A 113 15.03 0.51 11.66
N VAL A 114 15.33 -0.13 10.57
CA VAL A 114 14.52 -1.19 9.99
C VAL A 114 15.20 -2.51 10.31
N ASP A 115 14.45 -3.44 10.84
CA ASP A 115 14.88 -4.82 11.10
C ASP A 115 13.75 -5.73 10.60
N TYR A 116 13.97 -6.36 9.47
CA TYR A 116 12.97 -7.22 8.83
C TYR A 116 12.70 -8.51 9.59
N THR A 117 13.59 -8.91 10.49
CA THR A 117 13.39 -10.10 11.33
C THR A 117 12.35 -9.87 12.41
N GLN A 118 12.18 -8.62 12.86
CA GLN A 118 11.28 -8.22 13.94
C GLN A 118 9.89 -7.85 13.43
N MET A 119 9.19 -8.81 12.89
CA MET A 119 7.83 -8.65 12.39
C MET A 119 6.93 -9.78 12.87
N ASP A 120 5.68 -9.45 13.15
CA ASP A 120 4.67 -10.45 13.49
C ASP A 120 4.40 -11.38 12.29
N GLN A 121 4.71 -12.66 12.45
CA GLN A 121 4.53 -13.67 11.40
C GLN A 121 3.10 -13.78 10.91
N THR A 122 2.10 -13.47 11.74
CA THR A 122 0.68 -13.57 11.37
C THR A 122 0.20 -12.49 10.41
N ILE A 123 0.98 -11.40 10.25
CA ILE A 123 0.68 -10.32 9.30
C ILE A 123 1.52 -10.41 8.02
N ILE A 124 2.38 -11.41 7.92
CA ILE A 124 3.11 -11.75 6.70
C ILE A 124 2.45 -12.95 6.03
N GLN A 125 2.25 -12.85 4.74
CA GLN A 125 1.72 -13.91 3.89
C GLN A 125 2.72 -14.22 2.79
N GLU A 126 2.89 -15.50 2.46
CA GLU A 126 3.70 -15.91 1.32
C GLU A 126 3.01 -15.52 0.01
N PHE A 127 3.77 -14.94 -0.90
CA PHE A 127 3.29 -14.59 -2.24
C PHE A 127 3.31 -15.81 -3.15
N GLN A 128 2.15 -16.22 -3.65
CA GLN A 128 1.98 -17.40 -4.52
C GLN A 128 1.86 -17.05 -6.00
N GLY A 129 2.03 -15.77 -6.36
CA GLY A 129 1.88 -15.29 -7.74
C GLY A 129 3.20 -15.20 -8.51
N SER A 130 3.16 -14.53 -9.65
CA SER A 130 4.33 -14.23 -10.46
C SER A 130 4.61 -12.72 -10.48
N HIS A 131 5.88 -12.36 -10.41
CA HIS A 131 6.31 -10.96 -10.56
C HIS A 131 6.31 -10.53 -12.01
N PRO A 132 6.09 -9.22 -12.29
CA PRO A 132 6.31 -8.67 -13.63
C PRO A 132 7.72 -8.97 -14.14
N LYS A 133 7.85 -9.30 -15.42
CA LYS A 133 9.13 -9.70 -16.02
C LYS A 133 10.26 -8.69 -15.75
N ILE A 134 9.94 -7.41 -15.82
CA ILE A 134 10.89 -6.30 -15.57
C ILE A 134 11.48 -6.30 -14.15
N MET A 135 10.80 -6.91 -13.18
CA MET A 135 11.25 -6.94 -11.78
C MET A 135 12.13 -8.14 -11.45
N LYS A 136 12.21 -9.15 -12.32
CA LYS A 136 12.93 -10.41 -12.03
C LYS A 136 14.38 -10.17 -11.66
N ASP A 137 15.13 -9.45 -12.50
CA ASP A 137 16.56 -9.21 -12.30
C ASP A 137 16.84 -8.33 -11.07
N TRP A 138 15.92 -7.41 -10.77
CA TRP A 138 16.05 -6.56 -9.60
C TRP A 138 15.80 -7.35 -8.31
N LEU A 139 14.78 -8.21 -8.31
CA LEU A 139 14.44 -9.04 -7.15
C LEU A 139 15.54 -10.05 -6.80
N THR A 140 16.35 -10.50 -7.76
CA THR A 140 17.46 -11.40 -7.49
C THR A 140 18.70 -10.71 -6.93
N LYS A 141 18.87 -9.40 -7.17
CA LYS A 141 20.06 -8.65 -6.77
C LYS A 141 19.99 -8.04 -5.38
N ASP A 142 18.81 -7.61 -4.95
CA ASP A 142 18.64 -6.71 -3.78
C ASP A 142 17.84 -7.30 -2.62
N THR A 143 17.42 -8.54 -2.72
CA THR A 143 16.58 -9.13 -1.70
C THR A 143 17.39 -9.99 -0.75
N GLY A 144 17.73 -9.43 0.41
CA GLY A 144 18.28 -10.23 1.50
C GLY A 144 17.30 -11.33 1.91
N LEU A 145 17.77 -12.57 2.01
CA LEU A 145 17.02 -13.61 2.69
C LEU A 145 17.06 -13.29 4.19
N TYR A 146 15.93 -12.86 4.75
CA TYR A 146 15.77 -12.73 6.18
C TYR A 146 14.81 -13.79 6.69
N LYS A 147 15.07 -14.29 7.89
CA LYS A 147 14.19 -15.21 8.60
C LYS A 147 13.57 -14.46 9.75
N LEU A 148 12.24 -14.51 9.84
CA LEU A 148 11.53 -13.86 10.95
C LEU A 148 11.99 -14.45 12.29
N ASP A 149 12.24 -13.60 13.26
CA ASP A 149 12.58 -13.99 14.62
C ASP A 149 11.35 -14.63 15.28
N SER A 150 11.45 -15.95 15.57
CA SER A 150 10.37 -16.69 16.24
C SER A 150 10.14 -16.25 17.69
N THR A 151 11.11 -15.56 18.29
CA THR A 151 11.02 -15.04 19.67
C THR A 151 10.46 -13.62 19.73
N TYR A 152 10.25 -12.97 18.58
CA TYR A 152 9.73 -11.62 18.49
C TYR A 152 8.37 -11.49 19.17
N LYS A 153 8.27 -10.52 20.08
CA LYS A 153 7.01 -10.18 20.76
C LYS A 153 6.28 -9.07 20.02
N PRO A 154 5.11 -9.35 19.44
CA PRO A 154 4.35 -8.35 18.71
C PRO A 154 3.98 -7.14 19.56
N THR A 155 4.06 -5.96 18.97
CA THR A 155 3.60 -4.73 19.60
C THR A 155 2.08 -4.75 19.82
N ARG A 156 1.57 -3.88 20.72
CA ARG A 156 0.12 -3.72 20.94
C ARG A 156 -0.65 -3.45 19.62
N LYS A 157 -0.06 -2.68 18.71
CA LYS A 157 -0.64 -2.40 17.41
C LYS A 157 -0.74 -3.66 16.54
N GLN A 158 0.29 -4.48 16.52
CA GLN A 158 0.28 -5.76 15.77
C GLN A 158 -0.72 -6.75 16.36
N VAL A 159 -0.81 -6.83 17.69
CA VAL A 159 -1.84 -7.67 18.36
C VAL A 159 -3.25 -7.24 17.96
N LYS A 160 -3.52 -5.92 17.92
CA LYS A 160 -4.79 -5.39 17.40
C LYS A 160 -5.02 -5.82 15.94
N HIS A 161 -4.00 -5.76 15.09
CA HIS A 161 -4.10 -6.20 13.70
C HIS A 161 -4.39 -7.70 13.58
N ARG A 162 -3.81 -8.57 14.42
CA ARG A 162 -4.19 -10.00 14.50
C ARG A 162 -5.68 -10.20 14.73
N LEU A 163 -6.24 -9.45 15.69
CA LEU A 163 -7.67 -9.53 15.98
C LEU A 163 -8.50 -9.08 14.77
N MET A 164 -8.12 -7.96 14.16
CA MET A 164 -8.80 -7.46 12.96
C MET A 164 -8.77 -8.48 11.81
N ILE A 165 -7.62 -9.14 11.55
CA ILE A 165 -7.51 -10.19 10.53
C ILE A 165 -8.46 -11.37 10.83
N LYS A 166 -8.58 -11.77 12.11
CA LYS A 166 -9.53 -12.82 12.50
C LYS A 166 -10.97 -12.41 12.24
N LEU A 167 -11.33 -11.17 12.56
CA LEU A 167 -12.67 -10.63 12.30
C LEU A 167 -12.96 -10.54 10.78
N GLU A 168 -11.99 -10.09 9.99
CA GLU A 168 -12.11 -10.08 8.53
C GLU A 168 -12.42 -11.47 7.97
N LYS A 169 -11.68 -12.50 8.43
CA LYS A 169 -11.91 -13.89 8.02
C LYS A 169 -13.26 -14.43 8.47
N LEU A 170 -13.70 -14.07 9.66
CA LEU A 170 -14.96 -14.56 10.22
C LEU A 170 -16.18 -13.94 9.53
N PHE A 171 -16.13 -12.64 9.24
CA PHE A 171 -17.25 -11.88 8.69
C PHE A 171 -17.18 -11.63 7.18
N GLY A 172 -16.10 -12.02 6.51
CA GLY A 172 -15.88 -11.78 5.08
C GLY A 172 -15.81 -10.29 4.72
N ILE A 173 -15.37 -9.44 5.65
CA ILE A 173 -15.27 -7.98 5.46
C ILE A 173 -13.84 -7.53 5.47
N GLU A 174 -13.54 -6.41 4.82
CA GLU A 174 -12.23 -5.77 4.85
C GLU A 174 -12.24 -4.58 5.83
N LEU A 175 -11.35 -4.60 6.82
CA LEU A 175 -11.22 -3.57 7.86
C LEU A 175 -10.09 -2.57 7.59
N SER A 176 -9.39 -2.69 6.46
CA SER A 176 -8.40 -1.69 6.06
C SER A 176 -9.07 -0.34 5.75
N LYS A 177 -8.38 0.75 6.04
CA LYS A 177 -8.90 2.08 5.76
C LYS A 177 -8.97 2.32 4.25
N LYS A 178 -10.11 2.82 3.79
CA LYS A 178 -10.36 3.21 2.40
C LYS A 178 -10.45 4.72 2.30
N HIS A 179 -9.68 5.32 1.40
CA HIS A 179 -9.67 6.76 1.16
C HIS A 179 -10.46 7.12 -0.12
N TYR A 180 -11.53 6.39 -0.38
CA TYR A 180 -12.42 6.57 -1.52
C TYR A 180 -13.82 6.05 -1.17
N LYS A 181 -14.81 6.41 -1.99
CA LYS A 181 -16.18 5.86 -1.95
C LYS A 181 -16.47 5.19 -3.28
N LEU A 182 -16.85 3.92 -3.25
CA LEU A 182 -17.25 3.22 -4.48
C LEU A 182 -18.60 3.73 -4.98
N VAL A 183 -18.75 3.80 -6.32
CA VAL A 183 -19.95 4.19 -7.06
C VAL A 183 -20.26 3.18 -8.15
#